data_019818ca1796a24725d25406010f6a0d
#
_entry.id   019818ca1796a24725d25406010f6a0d
#
_cell.length_a   1.000
_cell.length_b   1.000
_cell.length_c   1.000
_cell.angle_alpha   90.00
_cell.angle_beta   90.00
_cell.angle_gamma   90.00
#
_symmetry.space_group_name_H-M   'P 1'
#
loop_
_entity.id
_entity.type
_entity.pdbx_description
1 polymer ?
#
loop_
_entity_poly.entity_id
_entity_poly.type
_entity_poly.pdbx_seq_one_letter_code
_entity_poly.pdbx_strand_id
1 'polypeptide(L)'
;MDIGTNVTGKMVTALRRLGFDKVFDTNTGADFTIMEEANEFVERIQNGGVLPMITSCSPGWVKYIEMNYPELLPHLSTCKSPHQMFGALIKTYYAKKEGIDPNKIYVVSVMPCIAKKFERQRNEMQNNGMYDVDAVLTTRELARMIKQANIEFTKLEDTSFDEPMGEATGAAAIFGTTGGVMEAALRTAQDTLTGKDLGKIDFEQVRGGDGIKKATVNIAGNDVGVVAASGLKNAQEILEEIKSGKADYQFVEIMACPGGCVMGGGQPIKSSKIRSSVDVRAKRANALYTIDEKSVIRKSHENPVVKKIYEEFLETPGSYRAHKLLHTKYQEREKYNI
;
A
#
# COMPACT_ATOMS: atom_id res chain seq x y z
N MET A 1 2.35 9.93 24.16
CA MET A 1 2.69 10.55 22.87
C MET A 1 1.44 11.07 22.21
N ASP A 2 1.53 12.21 21.56
CA ASP A 2 0.40 12.83 20.87
C ASP A 2 0.03 12.09 19.59
N ILE A 3 -1.22 12.31 19.14
CA ILE A 3 -1.71 11.74 17.89
C ILE A 3 -0.96 12.41 16.73
N GLY A 4 -0.39 11.63 15.83
CA GLY A 4 0.44 12.11 14.72
C GLY A 4 1.94 12.21 15.03
N THR A 5 2.39 11.80 16.22
CA THR A 5 3.83 11.70 16.50
C THR A 5 4.44 10.55 15.67
N ASN A 6 5.50 10.83 14.92
CA ASN A 6 6.30 9.80 14.27
C ASN A 6 7.08 9.02 15.35
N VAL A 7 6.93 7.71 15.37
CA VAL A 7 7.55 6.79 16.33
C VAL A 7 8.29 5.65 15.65
N THR A 8 8.64 5.81 14.39
CA THR A 8 9.25 4.76 13.55
C THR A 8 10.46 4.13 14.22
N GLY A 9 11.45 4.90 14.63
CA GLY A 9 12.65 4.36 15.24
C GLY A 9 12.40 3.63 16.56
N LYS A 10 11.48 4.14 17.41
CA LYS A 10 11.07 3.45 18.65
C LYS A 10 10.31 2.15 18.35
N MET A 11 9.53 2.12 17.27
CA MET A 11 8.84 0.92 16.83
C MET A 11 9.83 -0.17 16.42
N VAL A 12 10.86 0.18 15.64
CA VAL A 12 11.93 -0.74 15.25
C VAL A 12 12.62 -1.32 16.47
N THR A 13 13.00 -0.48 17.43
CA THR A 13 13.62 -0.93 18.70
C THR A 13 12.68 -1.85 19.50
N ALA A 14 11.39 -1.52 19.55
CA ALA A 14 10.41 -2.37 20.26
C ALA A 14 10.27 -3.76 19.63
N LEU A 15 10.23 -3.82 18.30
CA LEU A 15 10.16 -5.09 17.56
C LEU A 15 11.39 -5.98 17.83
N ARG A 16 12.61 -5.39 17.80
CA ARG A 16 13.83 -6.13 18.15
C ARG A 16 13.81 -6.64 19.59
N ARG A 17 13.30 -5.85 20.55
CA ARG A 17 13.14 -6.28 21.94
C ARG A 17 12.06 -7.37 22.12
N LEU A 18 11.11 -7.45 21.22
CA LEU A 18 10.13 -8.55 21.16
C LEU A 18 10.70 -9.84 20.55
N GLY A 19 11.94 -9.81 20.05
CA GLY A 19 12.64 -10.98 19.52
C GLY A 19 12.54 -11.15 17.99
N PHE A 20 12.19 -10.12 17.26
CA PHE A 20 12.29 -10.16 15.81
C PHE A 20 13.75 -10.06 15.37
N ASP A 21 14.23 -11.01 14.55
CA ASP A 21 15.62 -11.07 14.09
C ASP A 21 15.94 -9.92 13.10
N LYS A 22 14.98 -9.57 12.26
CA LYS A 22 15.07 -8.50 11.27
C LYS A 22 13.79 -7.66 11.26
N VAL A 23 13.95 -6.37 11.06
CA VAL A 23 12.86 -5.41 10.99
C VAL A 23 13.05 -4.53 9.75
N PHE A 24 12.19 -4.72 8.76
CA PHE A 24 12.19 -3.98 7.49
C PHE A 24 11.02 -3.00 7.40
N ASP A 25 11.14 -1.97 6.55
CA ASP A 25 10.07 -1.02 6.33
C ASP A 25 9.09 -1.51 5.26
N THR A 26 7.84 -1.75 5.63
CA THR A 26 6.78 -2.14 4.67
C THR A 26 6.54 -1.06 3.60
N ASN A 27 6.92 0.18 3.83
CA ASN A 27 6.86 1.23 2.83
C ASN A 27 7.75 0.92 1.62
N THR A 28 8.86 0.21 1.78
CA THR A 28 9.63 -0.31 0.63
C THR A 28 8.77 -1.22 -0.26
N GLY A 29 7.89 -2.02 0.34
CA GLY A 29 6.88 -2.81 -0.40
C GLY A 29 5.89 -1.94 -1.16
N ALA A 30 5.52 -0.76 -0.62
CA ALA A 30 4.67 0.19 -1.33
C ALA A 30 5.39 0.80 -2.54
N ASP A 31 6.70 1.06 -2.45
CA ASP A 31 7.47 1.51 -3.61
C ASP A 31 7.48 0.46 -4.74
N PHE A 32 7.61 -0.83 -4.43
CA PHE A 32 7.43 -1.90 -5.44
C PHE A 32 6.03 -1.92 -6.02
N THR A 33 5.01 -1.72 -5.19
CA THR A 33 3.61 -1.67 -5.69
C THR A 33 3.44 -0.53 -6.69
N ILE A 34 4.01 0.65 -6.42
CA ILE A 34 3.93 1.78 -7.35
C ILE A 34 4.69 1.49 -8.65
N MET A 35 5.84 0.85 -8.60
CA MET A 35 6.58 0.49 -9.82
C MET A 35 5.74 -0.41 -10.73
N GLU A 36 5.12 -1.45 -10.16
CA GLU A 36 4.30 -2.39 -10.93
C GLU A 36 2.95 -1.76 -11.34
N GLU A 37 2.28 -1.04 -10.45
CA GLU A 37 0.95 -0.47 -10.70
C GLU A 37 1.00 0.71 -11.69
N ALA A 38 2.02 1.57 -11.61
CA ALA A 38 2.24 2.62 -12.59
C ALA A 38 2.60 2.05 -13.97
N ASN A 39 3.44 1.00 -14.02
CA ASN A 39 3.74 0.30 -15.26
C ASN A 39 2.47 -0.34 -15.87
N GLU A 40 1.69 -1.05 -15.07
CA GLU A 40 0.43 -1.66 -15.52
C GLU A 40 -0.56 -0.60 -16.04
N PHE A 41 -0.65 0.56 -15.38
CA PHE A 41 -1.50 1.65 -15.82
C PHE A 41 -1.06 2.22 -17.17
N VAL A 42 0.24 2.48 -17.33
CA VAL A 42 0.81 2.96 -18.60
C VAL A 42 0.58 1.95 -19.73
N GLU A 43 0.82 0.66 -19.46
CA GLU A 43 0.57 -0.41 -20.45
C GLU A 43 -0.90 -0.48 -20.86
N ARG A 44 -1.84 -0.36 -19.90
CA ARG A 44 -3.28 -0.38 -20.21
C ARG A 44 -3.69 0.81 -21.10
N ILE A 45 -3.13 2.00 -20.87
CA ILE A 45 -3.38 3.18 -21.72
C ILE A 45 -2.82 2.98 -23.12
N GLN A 46 -1.58 2.52 -23.23
CA GLN A 46 -0.88 2.43 -24.50
C GLN A 46 -1.34 1.26 -25.38
N ASN A 47 -1.69 0.14 -24.76
CA ASN A 47 -1.99 -1.11 -25.46
C ASN A 47 -3.50 -1.45 -25.49
N GLY A 48 -4.38 -0.55 -25.09
CA GLY A 48 -5.83 -0.74 -25.15
C GLY A 48 -6.34 -1.74 -24.07
N GLY A 49 -5.76 -1.72 -22.86
CA GLY A 49 -6.21 -2.52 -21.74
C GLY A 49 -7.53 -2.02 -21.12
N VAL A 50 -8.06 -2.77 -20.15
CA VAL A 50 -9.32 -2.43 -19.47
C VAL A 50 -9.15 -1.18 -18.61
N LEU A 51 -9.94 -0.14 -18.90
CA LEU A 51 -10.00 1.12 -18.16
C LEU A 51 -11.45 1.40 -17.70
N PRO A 52 -11.64 2.14 -16.59
CA PRO A 52 -10.60 2.63 -15.68
C PRO A 52 -9.89 1.48 -14.97
N MET A 53 -8.60 1.66 -14.67
CA MET A 53 -7.88 0.76 -13.76
C MET A 53 -8.19 1.16 -12.33
N ILE A 54 -8.47 0.16 -11.45
CA ILE A 54 -8.81 0.38 -10.05
C ILE A 54 -7.74 -0.25 -9.16
N THR A 55 -7.22 0.49 -8.18
CA THR A 55 -6.22 -0.02 -7.23
C THR A 55 -6.73 -1.21 -6.42
N SER A 56 -5.84 -2.13 -6.07
CA SER A 56 -6.18 -3.43 -5.44
C SER A 56 -5.53 -3.68 -4.08
N CYS A 57 -4.83 -2.70 -3.51
CA CYS A 57 -4.09 -2.88 -2.26
C CYS A 57 -4.97 -2.92 -0.98
N SER A 58 -6.27 -2.62 -1.08
CA SER A 58 -7.22 -2.60 0.05
C SER A 58 -8.06 -3.89 0.09
N PRO A 59 -7.76 -4.89 0.95
CA PRO A 59 -8.38 -6.21 0.88
C PRO A 59 -9.87 -6.23 1.24
N GLY A 60 -10.34 -5.26 2.02
CA GLY A 60 -11.77 -5.12 2.30
C GLY A 60 -12.56 -4.66 1.07
N TRP A 61 -11.96 -3.81 0.26
CA TRP A 61 -12.45 -3.38 -1.03
C TRP A 61 -12.43 -4.52 -2.06
N VAL A 62 -11.28 -5.20 -2.19
CA VAL A 62 -11.14 -6.33 -3.12
C VAL A 62 -12.18 -7.40 -2.83
N LYS A 63 -12.39 -7.77 -1.57
CA LYS A 63 -13.43 -8.74 -1.20
C LYS A 63 -14.84 -8.24 -1.55
N TYR A 64 -15.09 -6.94 -1.41
CA TYR A 64 -16.39 -6.35 -1.74
C TYR A 64 -16.71 -6.47 -3.25
N ILE A 65 -15.75 -6.13 -4.12
CA ILE A 65 -15.96 -6.23 -5.58
C ILE A 65 -16.09 -7.69 -6.01
N GLU A 66 -15.28 -8.62 -5.48
CA GLU A 66 -15.37 -10.07 -5.76
C GLU A 66 -16.74 -10.65 -5.43
N MET A 67 -17.43 -10.12 -4.42
CA MET A 67 -18.74 -10.60 -3.98
C MET A 67 -19.92 -9.91 -4.66
N ASN A 68 -19.79 -8.67 -5.08
CA ASN A 68 -20.91 -7.85 -5.50
C ASN A 68 -20.87 -7.43 -6.97
N TYR A 69 -19.66 -7.38 -7.56
CA TYR A 69 -19.42 -6.92 -8.93
C TYR A 69 -18.35 -7.76 -9.64
N PRO A 70 -18.52 -9.09 -9.71
CA PRO A 70 -17.50 -9.97 -10.30
C PRO A 70 -17.22 -9.63 -11.78
N GLU A 71 -18.19 -9.09 -12.49
CA GLU A 71 -18.05 -8.63 -13.87
C GLU A 71 -17.06 -7.47 -14.05
N LEU A 72 -16.77 -6.73 -12.97
CA LEU A 72 -15.83 -5.61 -12.99
C LEU A 72 -14.41 -5.99 -12.49
N LEU A 73 -14.17 -7.25 -12.17
CA LEU A 73 -12.84 -7.71 -11.74
C LEU A 73 -11.71 -7.41 -12.74
N PRO A 74 -11.93 -7.41 -14.07
CA PRO A 74 -10.90 -7.02 -15.03
C PRO A 74 -10.41 -5.58 -14.90
N HIS A 75 -11.15 -4.70 -14.23
CA HIS A 75 -10.74 -3.33 -13.93
C HIS A 75 -9.71 -3.25 -12.80
N LEU A 76 -9.62 -4.27 -11.92
CA LEU A 76 -8.63 -4.25 -10.84
C LEU A 76 -7.21 -4.30 -11.38
N SER A 77 -6.31 -3.54 -10.75
CA SER A 77 -4.87 -3.75 -10.89
C SER A 77 -4.53 -5.16 -10.43
N THR A 78 -3.67 -5.84 -11.17
CA THR A 78 -3.23 -7.19 -10.83
C THR A 78 -2.17 -7.23 -9.73
N CYS A 79 -1.69 -6.08 -9.29
CA CYS A 79 -0.69 -5.93 -8.26
C CYS A 79 -1.13 -6.51 -6.90
N LYS A 80 -0.27 -7.29 -6.27
CA LYS A 80 -0.42 -7.63 -4.86
C LYS A 80 -0.32 -6.37 -4.00
N SER A 81 -0.86 -6.40 -2.80
CA SER A 81 -0.69 -5.29 -1.88
C SER A 81 0.75 -5.18 -1.35
N PRO A 82 1.20 -4.00 -0.88
CA PRO A 82 2.58 -3.76 -0.45
C PRO A 82 3.17 -4.83 0.47
N HIS A 83 2.44 -5.24 1.51
CA HIS A 83 2.98 -6.22 2.44
C HIS A 83 3.08 -7.64 1.84
N GLN A 84 2.24 -7.99 0.86
CA GLN A 84 2.32 -9.27 0.15
C GLN A 84 3.50 -9.25 -0.83
N MET A 85 3.67 -8.18 -1.62
CA MET A 85 4.85 -8.04 -2.48
C MET A 85 6.14 -8.12 -1.67
N PHE A 86 6.16 -7.42 -0.54
CA PHE A 86 7.34 -7.37 0.33
C PHE A 86 7.63 -8.73 0.96
N GLY A 87 6.61 -9.45 1.42
CA GLY A 87 6.75 -10.82 1.92
C GLY A 87 7.27 -11.79 0.86
N ALA A 88 6.77 -11.69 -0.38
CA ALA A 88 7.27 -12.46 -1.50
C ALA A 88 8.76 -12.19 -1.75
N LEU A 89 9.20 -10.93 -1.73
CA LEU A 89 10.60 -10.55 -1.90
C LEU A 89 11.48 -11.00 -0.74
N ILE A 90 10.99 -10.95 0.50
CA ILE A 90 11.72 -11.49 1.66
C ILE A 90 11.95 -12.99 1.50
N LYS A 91 10.94 -13.76 1.11
CA LYS A 91 11.05 -15.23 0.95
C LYS A 91 11.75 -15.67 -0.33
N THR A 92 12.02 -14.75 -1.27
CA THR A 92 12.72 -15.08 -2.52
C THR A 92 14.06 -14.38 -2.64
N TYR A 93 14.06 -13.07 -2.87
CA TYR A 93 15.29 -12.28 -3.06
C TYR A 93 16.17 -12.27 -1.81
N TYR A 94 15.60 -11.84 -0.67
CA TYR A 94 16.35 -11.74 0.58
C TYR A 94 16.85 -13.12 1.05
N ALA A 95 15.98 -14.14 1.03
CA ALA A 95 16.35 -15.51 1.38
C ALA A 95 17.55 -16.01 0.54
N LYS A 96 17.50 -15.79 -0.78
CA LYS A 96 18.60 -16.15 -1.69
C LYS A 96 19.88 -15.36 -1.39
N LYS A 97 19.76 -14.08 -1.13
CA LYS A 97 20.90 -13.18 -0.89
C LYS A 97 21.65 -13.54 0.41
N GLU A 98 20.91 -13.87 1.44
CA GLU A 98 21.47 -14.26 2.75
C GLU A 98 21.77 -15.76 2.87
N GLY A 99 21.46 -16.56 1.85
CA GLY A 99 21.67 -18.02 1.89
C GLY A 99 20.76 -18.73 2.91
N ILE A 100 19.58 -18.18 3.19
CA ILE A 100 18.62 -18.72 4.15
C ILE A 100 17.59 -19.57 3.40
N ASP A 101 17.28 -20.76 3.92
CA ASP A 101 16.13 -21.53 3.43
C ASP A 101 14.83 -20.75 3.66
N PRO A 102 14.07 -20.41 2.61
CA PRO A 102 12.83 -19.63 2.75
C PRO A 102 11.79 -20.27 3.68
N ASN A 103 11.82 -21.59 3.86
CA ASN A 103 10.95 -22.31 4.81
C ASN A 103 11.29 -21.99 6.28
N LYS A 104 12.46 -21.45 6.57
CA LYS A 104 12.90 -21.01 7.90
C LYS A 104 12.60 -19.54 8.16
N ILE A 105 12.08 -18.81 7.18
CA ILE A 105 11.72 -17.39 7.33
C ILE A 105 10.24 -17.30 7.69
N TYR A 106 9.95 -16.67 8.82
CA TYR A 106 8.59 -16.40 9.27
C TYR A 106 8.32 -14.88 9.17
N VAL A 107 7.54 -14.49 8.18
CA VAL A 107 7.24 -13.09 7.89
C VAL A 107 6.02 -12.63 8.69
N VAL A 108 6.23 -11.65 9.56
CA VAL A 108 5.16 -11.01 10.33
C VAL A 108 4.96 -9.58 9.84
N SER A 109 3.78 -9.28 9.37
CA SER A 109 3.42 -7.93 8.91
C SER A 109 2.65 -7.18 10.00
N VAL A 110 3.06 -5.94 10.30
CA VAL A 110 2.37 -5.05 11.25
C VAL A 110 1.56 -4.03 10.47
N MET A 111 0.23 -4.13 10.55
CA MET A 111 -0.67 -3.36 9.69
C MET A 111 -1.73 -2.59 10.48
N PRO A 112 -2.17 -1.41 10.01
CA PRO A 112 -3.31 -0.68 10.58
C PRO A 112 -4.66 -1.33 10.21
N CYS A 113 -4.66 -2.50 9.58
CA CYS A 113 -5.78 -3.12 8.89
C CYS A 113 -6.08 -4.52 9.41
N ILE A 114 -7.34 -4.81 9.75
CA ILE A 114 -7.79 -6.15 10.15
C ILE A 114 -7.95 -7.06 8.94
N ALA A 115 -8.41 -6.53 7.82
CA ALA A 115 -8.66 -7.31 6.59
C ALA A 115 -7.38 -7.90 5.98
N LYS A 116 -6.19 -7.38 6.33
CA LYS A 116 -4.89 -7.97 5.96
C LYS A 116 -4.70 -9.38 6.55
N LYS A 117 -5.36 -9.69 7.66
CA LYS A 117 -5.37 -11.07 8.22
C LYS A 117 -6.09 -12.05 7.30
N PHE A 118 -7.15 -11.61 6.65
CA PHE A 118 -7.85 -12.39 5.63
C PHE A 118 -7.02 -12.47 4.35
N GLU A 119 -6.49 -11.35 3.88
CA GLU A 119 -5.71 -11.29 2.64
C GLU A 119 -4.56 -12.30 2.63
N ARG A 120 -3.78 -12.39 3.72
CA ARG A 120 -2.66 -13.32 3.82
C ARG A 120 -3.06 -14.79 3.69
N GLN A 121 -4.33 -15.13 3.94
CA GLN A 121 -4.85 -16.51 3.87
C GLN A 121 -5.41 -16.86 2.49
N ARG A 122 -5.41 -15.93 1.55
CA ARG A 122 -5.88 -16.18 0.18
C ARG A 122 -4.91 -17.13 -0.52
N ASN A 123 -5.45 -18.11 -1.25
CA ASN A 123 -4.62 -19.07 -1.99
C ASN A 123 -3.71 -18.41 -3.02
N GLU A 124 -4.12 -17.23 -3.51
CA GLU A 124 -3.40 -16.44 -4.49
C GLU A 124 -2.18 -15.69 -3.89
N MET A 125 -2.10 -15.58 -2.56
CA MET A 125 -1.03 -14.87 -1.83
C MET A 125 0.06 -15.83 -1.36
N GLN A 126 0.57 -16.61 -2.28
CA GLN A 126 1.63 -17.58 -2.03
C GLN A 126 2.52 -17.79 -3.26
N ASN A 127 3.74 -18.23 -3.03
CA ASN A 127 4.70 -18.62 -4.05
C ASN A 127 5.29 -19.98 -3.70
N ASN A 128 5.28 -20.92 -4.65
CA ASN A 128 5.82 -22.28 -4.48
C ASN A 128 5.27 -22.99 -3.20
N GLY A 129 3.98 -22.80 -2.90
CA GLY A 129 3.33 -23.40 -1.73
C GLY A 129 3.60 -22.72 -0.38
N MET A 130 4.36 -21.63 -0.37
CA MET A 130 4.61 -20.82 0.83
C MET A 130 3.80 -19.52 0.77
N TYR A 131 3.09 -19.19 1.83
CA TYR A 131 2.46 -17.88 1.94
C TYR A 131 3.51 -16.76 1.93
N ASP A 132 3.22 -15.66 1.25
CA ASP A 132 4.10 -14.49 1.20
C ASP A 132 4.28 -13.88 2.60
N VAL A 133 3.19 -13.83 3.38
CA VAL A 133 3.16 -13.36 4.77
C VAL A 133 2.58 -14.44 5.67
N ASP A 134 3.27 -14.82 6.75
CA ASP A 134 2.85 -15.89 7.66
C ASP A 134 1.90 -15.41 8.75
N ALA A 135 2.09 -14.19 9.23
CA ALA A 135 1.21 -13.60 10.25
C ALA A 135 1.00 -12.09 10.01
N VAL A 136 -0.17 -11.62 10.45
CA VAL A 136 -0.48 -10.18 10.47
C VAL A 136 -0.86 -9.76 11.87
N LEU A 137 -0.12 -8.82 12.42
CA LEU A 137 -0.46 -8.12 13.64
C LEU A 137 -1.05 -6.76 13.31
N THR A 138 -2.13 -6.40 13.96
CA THR A 138 -2.60 -5.02 13.89
C THR A 138 -1.73 -4.11 14.76
N THR A 139 -1.66 -2.83 14.44
CA THR A 139 -0.97 -1.83 15.26
C THR A 139 -1.43 -1.88 16.73
N ARG A 140 -2.72 -2.16 16.95
CA ARG A 140 -3.31 -2.31 18.28
C ARG A 140 -2.85 -3.56 18.99
N GLU A 141 -2.71 -4.70 18.30
CA GLU A 141 -2.19 -5.95 18.86
C GLU A 141 -0.72 -5.81 19.22
N LEU A 142 0.09 -5.20 18.35
CA LEU A 142 1.49 -4.93 18.66
C LEU A 142 1.63 -4.04 19.90
N ALA A 143 0.80 -3.01 20.04
CA ALA A 143 0.80 -2.16 21.23
C ALA A 143 0.47 -2.95 22.53
N ARG A 144 -0.37 -3.99 22.44
CA ARG A 144 -0.61 -4.92 23.56
C ARG A 144 0.60 -5.81 23.85
N MET A 145 1.23 -6.36 22.83
CA MET A 145 2.44 -7.20 23.00
C MET A 145 3.56 -6.40 23.67
N ILE A 146 3.81 -5.17 23.23
CA ILE A 146 4.80 -4.26 23.83
C ILE A 146 4.51 -4.06 25.34
N LYS A 147 3.24 -3.83 25.70
CA LYS A 147 2.83 -3.69 27.11
C LYS A 147 3.00 -4.97 27.90
N GLN A 148 2.62 -6.12 27.35
CA GLN A 148 2.75 -7.44 28.01
C GLN A 148 4.21 -7.81 28.23
N ALA A 149 5.10 -7.40 27.34
CA ALA A 149 6.54 -7.58 27.47
C ALA A 149 7.21 -6.57 28.43
N ASN A 150 6.43 -5.72 29.10
CA ASN A 150 6.92 -4.65 30.00
C ASN A 150 7.94 -3.70 29.33
N ILE A 151 7.80 -3.46 28.01
CA ILE A 151 8.66 -2.54 27.28
C ILE A 151 8.13 -1.12 27.49
N GLU A 152 8.94 -0.26 28.12
CA GLU A 152 8.64 1.17 28.30
C GLU A 152 8.85 1.93 26.98
N PHE A 153 7.89 1.84 26.08
CA PHE A 153 7.97 2.33 24.70
C PHE A 153 8.44 3.79 24.58
N THR A 154 8.03 4.66 25.50
CA THR A 154 8.40 6.09 25.47
C THR A 154 9.87 6.34 25.77
N LYS A 155 10.52 5.42 26.48
CA LYS A 155 11.96 5.51 26.86
C LYS A 155 12.88 4.80 25.86
N LEU A 156 12.33 4.15 24.82
CA LEU A 156 13.15 3.52 23.79
C LEU A 156 13.95 4.56 23.01
N GLU A 157 15.15 4.19 22.64
CA GLU A 157 15.93 4.92 21.66
C GLU A 157 15.42 4.61 20.24
N ASP A 158 15.60 5.57 19.34
CA ASP A 158 15.27 5.36 17.93
C ASP A 158 16.40 4.56 17.26
N THR A 159 16.03 3.52 16.50
CA THR A 159 16.94 2.75 15.64
C THR A 159 16.41 2.68 14.22
N SER A 160 17.30 2.48 13.26
CA SER A 160 16.95 2.33 11.84
C SER A 160 16.46 0.92 11.54
N PHE A 161 15.74 0.77 10.46
CA PHE A 161 15.40 -0.53 9.87
C PHE A 161 16.67 -1.30 9.45
N ASP A 162 16.53 -2.59 9.20
CA ASP A 162 17.61 -3.46 8.78
C ASP A 162 17.82 -3.40 7.25
N GLU A 163 19.09 -3.43 6.84
CA GLU A 163 19.46 -3.58 5.43
C GLU A 163 19.26 -5.05 4.97
N PRO A 164 19.06 -5.28 3.66
CA PRO A 164 19.10 -4.32 2.56
C PRO A 164 17.72 -3.72 2.17
N MET A 165 16.68 -3.93 2.96
CA MET A 165 15.28 -3.61 2.58
C MET A 165 14.64 -2.62 3.56
N GLY A 166 15.42 -1.72 4.13
CA GLY A 166 14.98 -0.77 5.16
C GLY A 166 14.74 0.66 4.67
N GLU A 167 14.97 0.96 3.39
CA GLU A 167 14.82 2.31 2.86
C GLU A 167 13.55 2.45 2.00
N ALA A 168 12.76 3.47 2.28
CA ALA A 168 11.53 3.78 1.57
C ALA A 168 11.43 5.26 1.21
N THR A 169 10.55 5.59 0.26
CA THR A 169 10.35 6.95 -0.22
C THR A 169 9.19 7.67 0.47
N GLY A 170 9.11 8.99 0.26
CA GLY A 170 7.96 9.78 0.67
C GLY A 170 6.66 9.35 -0.02
N ALA A 171 6.73 8.93 -1.30
CA ALA A 171 5.59 8.37 -2.01
C ALA A 171 4.98 7.16 -1.29
N ALA A 172 5.82 6.27 -0.78
CA ALA A 172 5.37 5.12 0.01
C ALA A 172 4.70 5.52 1.33
N ALA A 173 5.19 6.57 1.99
CA ALA A 173 4.62 7.03 3.25
C ALA A 173 3.17 7.50 3.11
N ILE A 174 2.81 8.19 2.02
CA ILE A 174 1.45 8.71 1.82
C ILE A 174 0.41 7.65 1.45
N PHE A 175 0.80 6.40 1.17
CA PHE A 175 -0.12 5.27 0.94
C PHE A 175 -1.17 5.09 2.04
N GLY A 176 -0.88 5.54 3.24
CA GLY A 176 -1.78 5.46 4.38
C GLY A 176 -2.98 6.41 4.32
N THR A 177 -3.03 7.35 3.38
CA THR A 177 -4.10 8.34 3.22
C THR A 177 -4.93 8.08 1.97
N THR A 178 -6.19 8.53 1.96
CA THR A 178 -7.01 8.50 0.74
C THR A 178 -6.41 9.47 -0.29
N GLY A 179 -6.23 8.99 -1.51
CA GLY A 179 -5.56 9.71 -2.60
C GLY A 179 -4.04 9.53 -2.62
N GLY A 180 -3.46 8.89 -1.58
CA GLY A 180 -2.00 8.74 -1.47
C GLY A 180 -1.42 7.71 -2.42
N VAL A 181 -2.11 6.60 -2.67
CA VAL A 181 -1.70 5.59 -3.67
C VAL A 181 -1.77 6.21 -5.07
N MET A 182 -2.88 6.90 -5.36
CA MET A 182 -3.09 7.65 -6.60
C MET A 182 -1.94 8.63 -6.84
N GLU A 183 -1.66 9.49 -5.87
CA GLU A 183 -0.60 10.49 -5.98
C GLU A 183 0.77 9.86 -6.22
N ALA A 184 1.10 8.80 -5.48
CA ALA A 184 2.36 8.07 -5.64
C ALA A 184 2.50 7.46 -7.05
N ALA A 185 1.43 6.84 -7.58
CA ALA A 185 1.41 6.27 -8.92
C ALA A 185 1.55 7.36 -10.01
N LEU A 186 0.84 8.48 -9.86
CA LEU A 186 0.90 9.59 -10.80
C LEU A 186 2.30 10.23 -10.85
N ARG A 187 2.99 10.37 -9.71
CA ARG A 187 4.38 10.86 -9.67
C ARG A 187 5.31 10.00 -10.53
N THR A 188 5.19 8.68 -10.42
CA THR A 188 6.01 7.72 -11.19
C THR A 188 5.59 7.66 -12.65
N ALA A 189 4.29 7.59 -12.94
CA ALA A 189 3.77 7.56 -14.32
C ALA A 189 4.17 8.81 -15.12
N GLN A 190 4.13 9.98 -14.50
CA GLN A 190 4.53 11.24 -15.11
C GLN A 190 5.97 11.20 -15.62
N ASP A 191 6.93 10.78 -14.78
CA ASP A 191 8.33 10.70 -15.16
C ASP A 191 8.57 9.59 -16.19
N THR A 192 7.92 8.44 -16.02
CA THR A 192 8.02 7.33 -16.97
C THR A 192 7.56 7.72 -18.37
N LEU A 193 6.42 8.41 -18.49
CA LEU A 193 5.86 8.82 -19.78
C LEU A 193 6.63 9.97 -20.42
N THR A 194 7.18 10.89 -19.62
CA THR A 194 7.98 12.01 -20.15
C THR A 194 9.42 11.64 -20.46
N GLY A 195 9.92 10.55 -19.86
CA GLY A 195 11.34 10.19 -19.90
C GLY A 195 12.25 11.23 -19.21
N LYS A 196 11.69 12.07 -18.34
CA LYS A 196 12.40 13.16 -17.66
C LYS A 196 12.04 13.16 -16.17
N ASP A 197 13.03 13.42 -15.34
CA ASP A 197 12.78 13.80 -13.97
C ASP A 197 12.23 15.24 -13.92
N LEU A 198 10.95 15.37 -13.54
CA LEU A 198 10.27 16.65 -13.44
C LEU A 198 10.40 17.27 -12.03
N GLY A 199 11.30 16.77 -11.22
CA GLY A 199 11.55 17.27 -9.87
C GLY A 199 10.40 17.01 -8.90
N LYS A 200 10.11 17.98 -8.02
CA LYS A 200 9.05 17.85 -7.03
C LYS A 200 7.68 18.00 -7.68
N ILE A 201 6.91 16.91 -7.71
CA ILE A 201 5.53 16.89 -8.22
C ILE A 201 4.59 16.53 -7.07
N ASP A 202 3.57 17.34 -6.87
CA ASP A 202 2.50 17.11 -5.89
C ASP A 202 1.15 17.17 -6.62
N PHE A 203 0.33 16.14 -6.44
CA PHE A 203 -1.02 16.08 -6.97
C PHE A 203 -2.04 16.34 -5.85
N GLU A 204 -2.05 17.57 -5.32
CA GLU A 204 -2.94 17.95 -4.21
C GLU A 204 -4.43 17.76 -4.54
N GLN A 205 -4.78 17.77 -5.82
CA GLN A 205 -6.15 17.59 -6.29
C GLN A 205 -6.74 16.23 -5.89
N VAL A 206 -5.90 15.20 -5.73
CA VAL A 206 -6.33 13.86 -5.31
C VAL A 206 -6.24 13.64 -3.82
N ARG A 207 -5.57 14.52 -3.07
CA ARG A 207 -5.51 14.47 -1.60
C ARG A 207 -6.86 14.80 -1.00
N GLY A 208 -7.30 14.07 -0.02
CA GLY A 208 -8.51 14.46 0.68
C GLY A 208 -9.18 13.35 1.47
N GLY A 209 -10.11 13.73 2.31
CA GLY A 209 -10.58 12.94 3.41
C GLY A 209 -11.90 12.24 3.25
N ASP A 210 -12.91 12.84 2.68
CA ASP A 210 -14.27 12.31 2.74
C ASP A 210 -14.90 12.13 1.37
N GLY A 211 -15.54 10.97 1.19
CA GLY A 211 -16.37 10.70 0.04
C GLY A 211 -15.59 10.33 -1.21
N ILE A 212 -16.03 10.90 -2.32
CA ILE A 212 -15.48 10.72 -3.66
C ILE A 212 -14.84 12.03 -4.09
N LYS A 213 -13.63 11.94 -4.62
CA LYS A 213 -12.90 13.06 -5.19
C LYS A 213 -12.53 12.75 -6.63
N LYS A 214 -13.06 13.53 -7.55
CA LYS A 214 -12.76 13.44 -8.98
C LYS A 214 -11.87 14.61 -9.38
N ALA A 215 -10.87 14.35 -10.19
CA ALA A 215 -9.97 15.36 -10.72
C ALA A 215 -9.52 14.98 -12.13
N THR A 216 -9.10 15.98 -12.90
CA THR A 216 -8.33 15.78 -14.12
C THR A 216 -6.92 16.24 -13.86
N VAL A 217 -5.95 15.40 -14.15
CA VAL A 217 -4.52 15.67 -13.99
C VAL A 217 -3.83 15.58 -15.34
N ASN A 218 -2.91 16.50 -15.61
CA ASN A 218 -2.13 16.44 -16.84
C ASN A 218 -0.92 15.53 -16.62
N ILE A 219 -0.83 14.45 -17.39
CA ILE A 219 0.26 13.48 -17.35
C ILE A 219 0.92 13.45 -18.73
N ALA A 220 2.16 13.90 -18.79
CA ALA A 220 2.93 13.98 -20.04
C ALA A 220 2.20 14.68 -21.22
N GLY A 221 1.43 15.72 -20.90
CA GLY A 221 0.66 16.48 -21.90
C GLY A 221 -0.74 15.92 -22.21
N ASN A 222 -1.14 14.79 -21.60
CA ASN A 222 -2.47 14.23 -21.74
C ASN A 222 -3.29 14.46 -20.46
N ASP A 223 -4.54 14.83 -20.63
CA ASP A 223 -5.48 14.98 -19.53
C ASP A 223 -6.03 13.60 -19.14
N VAL A 224 -5.77 13.19 -17.89
CA VAL A 224 -6.17 11.92 -17.33
C VAL A 224 -7.18 12.16 -16.21
N GLY A 225 -8.38 11.64 -16.38
CA GLY A 225 -9.40 11.65 -15.33
C GLY A 225 -9.05 10.65 -14.24
N VAL A 226 -9.11 11.08 -12.98
CA VAL A 226 -8.76 10.26 -11.81
C VAL A 226 -9.80 10.40 -10.71
N VAL A 227 -10.00 9.32 -9.95
CA VAL A 227 -10.96 9.28 -8.83
C VAL A 227 -10.33 8.65 -7.60
N ALA A 228 -10.41 9.34 -6.47
CA ALA A 228 -10.07 8.77 -5.17
C ALA A 228 -11.34 8.67 -4.31
N ALA A 229 -11.66 7.45 -3.83
CA ALA A 229 -12.83 7.19 -3.03
C ALA A 229 -12.49 6.44 -1.74
N SER A 230 -13.17 6.77 -0.66
CA SER A 230 -13.03 6.06 0.61
C SER A 230 -14.39 5.64 1.19
N GLY A 231 -14.44 4.42 1.73
CA GLY A 231 -15.67 3.78 2.18
C GLY A 231 -16.41 3.01 1.08
N LEU A 232 -16.96 1.84 1.44
CA LEU A 232 -17.58 0.93 0.44
C LEU A 232 -18.85 1.48 -0.20
N LYS A 233 -19.58 2.38 0.46
CA LYS A 233 -20.72 3.07 -0.14
C LYS A 233 -20.28 3.94 -1.33
N ASN A 234 -19.18 4.67 -1.17
CA ASN A 234 -18.62 5.50 -2.24
C ASN A 234 -18.01 4.63 -3.35
N ALA A 235 -17.41 3.50 -2.99
CA ALA A 235 -16.96 2.52 -3.96
C ALA A 235 -18.11 2.00 -4.83
N GLN A 236 -19.26 1.71 -4.22
CA GLN A 236 -20.45 1.28 -4.94
C GLN A 236 -20.88 2.31 -6.00
N GLU A 237 -20.91 3.58 -5.65
CA GLU A 237 -21.27 4.66 -6.57
C GLU A 237 -20.35 4.68 -7.81
N ILE A 238 -19.03 4.57 -7.60
CA ILE A 238 -18.05 4.49 -8.68
C ILE A 238 -18.27 3.25 -9.56
N LEU A 239 -18.56 2.09 -8.95
CA LEU A 239 -18.79 0.86 -9.70
C LEU A 239 -20.06 0.94 -10.57
N GLU A 240 -21.12 1.56 -10.08
CA GLU A 240 -22.33 1.79 -10.87
C GLU A 240 -22.09 2.76 -12.03
N GLU A 241 -21.24 3.78 -11.86
CA GLU A 241 -20.81 4.65 -12.96
C GLU A 241 -20.05 3.85 -14.04
N ILE A 242 -19.10 3.00 -13.63
CA ILE A 242 -18.32 2.15 -14.56
C ILE A 242 -19.26 1.18 -15.29
N LYS A 243 -20.12 0.47 -14.55
CA LYS A 243 -21.05 -0.51 -15.10
C LYS A 243 -22.05 0.11 -16.10
N SER A 244 -22.48 1.35 -15.85
CA SER A 244 -23.39 2.08 -16.74
C SER A 244 -22.69 2.76 -17.93
N GLY A 245 -21.37 2.64 -18.07
CA GLY A 245 -20.60 3.28 -19.13
C GLY A 245 -20.50 4.80 -19.01
N LYS A 246 -20.76 5.38 -17.83
CA LYS A 246 -20.70 6.81 -17.56
C LYS A 246 -19.37 7.28 -17.01
N ALA A 247 -18.45 6.34 -16.73
CA ALA A 247 -17.12 6.69 -16.23
C ALA A 247 -16.31 7.41 -17.31
N ASP A 248 -15.84 8.60 -17.00
CA ASP A 248 -15.00 9.47 -17.85
C ASP A 248 -13.58 9.61 -17.31
N TYR A 249 -13.18 8.70 -16.42
CA TYR A 249 -11.89 8.66 -15.77
C TYR A 249 -11.14 7.36 -16.08
N GLN A 250 -9.81 7.39 -16.00
CA GLN A 250 -8.93 6.29 -16.38
C GLN A 250 -8.33 5.56 -15.17
N PHE A 251 -8.18 6.24 -14.02
CA PHE A 251 -7.57 5.63 -12.85
C PHE A 251 -8.38 5.91 -11.57
N VAL A 252 -8.59 4.87 -10.78
CA VAL A 252 -9.44 4.92 -9.58
C VAL A 252 -8.70 4.35 -8.38
N GLU A 253 -8.62 5.10 -7.29
CA GLU A 253 -8.21 4.60 -5.99
C GLU A 253 -9.44 4.34 -5.11
N ILE A 254 -9.54 3.13 -4.54
CA ILE A 254 -10.58 2.81 -3.56
C ILE A 254 -9.96 2.33 -2.25
N MET A 255 -10.24 3.09 -1.18
CA MET A 255 -9.92 2.72 0.20
C MET A 255 -11.19 2.22 0.92
N ALA A 256 -11.16 0.99 1.48
CA ALA A 256 -12.31 0.48 2.24
C ALA A 256 -12.60 1.31 3.51
N CYS A 257 -11.58 1.86 4.15
CA CYS A 257 -11.71 2.65 5.37
C CYS A 257 -11.87 4.15 5.03
N PRO A 258 -12.89 4.84 5.57
CA PRO A 258 -13.02 6.29 5.42
C PRO A 258 -11.76 7.02 5.89
N GLY A 259 -11.14 7.81 5.00
CA GLY A 259 -9.88 8.53 5.27
C GLY A 259 -8.60 7.71 5.06
N GLY A 260 -8.72 6.45 4.62
CA GLY A 260 -7.57 5.58 4.33
C GLY A 260 -7.07 4.75 5.52
N CYS A 261 -5.89 4.15 5.37
CA CYS A 261 -5.28 3.26 6.37
C CYS A 261 -4.97 3.94 7.70
N VAL A 262 -4.77 5.26 7.72
CA VAL A 262 -4.61 6.04 8.97
C VAL A 262 -5.80 5.88 9.92
N MET A 263 -6.99 5.54 9.39
CA MET A 263 -8.20 5.24 10.13
C MET A 263 -8.59 3.76 10.09
N GLY A 264 -7.66 2.91 9.68
CA GLY A 264 -7.86 1.47 9.56
C GLY A 264 -8.35 0.80 10.85
N GLY A 265 -9.13 -0.28 10.71
CA GLY A 265 -9.74 -0.99 11.83
C GLY A 265 -8.74 -1.64 12.81
N GLY A 266 -7.45 -1.73 12.45
CA GLY A 266 -6.36 -2.20 13.31
C GLY A 266 -5.67 -1.09 14.12
N GLN A 267 -5.99 0.18 13.88
CA GLN A 267 -5.44 1.32 14.61
C GLN A 267 -5.94 1.39 16.07
N PRO A 268 -5.16 1.98 16.99
CA PRO A 268 -5.61 2.24 18.35
C PRO A 268 -6.86 3.10 18.40
N ILE A 269 -7.88 2.61 19.11
CA ILE A 269 -9.16 3.31 19.28
C ILE A 269 -8.96 4.46 20.27
N LYS A 270 -9.46 5.65 19.93
CA LYS A 270 -9.50 6.82 20.80
C LYS A 270 -10.88 6.96 21.44
N SER A 271 -10.93 7.45 22.68
CA SER A 271 -12.19 7.70 23.38
C SER A 271 -13.06 8.71 22.63
N SER A 272 -14.37 8.67 22.85
CA SER A 272 -15.32 9.65 22.29
C SER A 272 -14.93 11.08 22.63
N LYS A 273 -14.49 11.33 23.85
CA LYS A 273 -14.01 12.65 24.32
C LYS A 273 -12.86 13.18 23.43
N ILE A 274 -11.90 12.33 23.07
CA ILE A 274 -10.80 12.75 22.18
C ILE A 274 -11.33 12.97 20.75
N ARG A 275 -12.17 12.06 20.25
CA ARG A 275 -12.71 12.17 18.88
C ARG A 275 -13.63 13.36 18.66
N SER A 276 -14.28 13.87 19.71
CA SER A 276 -15.12 15.07 19.62
C SER A 276 -14.34 16.39 19.67
N SER A 277 -13.08 16.35 20.14
CA SER A 277 -12.25 17.56 20.31
C SER A 277 -11.03 17.61 19.38
N VAL A 278 -10.67 16.48 18.74
CA VAL A 278 -9.48 16.37 17.90
C VAL A 278 -9.83 15.63 16.62
N ASP A 279 -9.52 16.21 15.48
CA ASP A 279 -9.55 15.47 14.21
C ASP A 279 -8.35 14.50 14.15
N VAL A 280 -8.63 13.26 14.59
CA VAL A 280 -7.64 12.17 14.63
C VAL A 280 -7.15 11.82 13.24
N ARG A 281 -8.03 11.88 12.23
CA ARG A 281 -7.71 11.59 10.84
C ARG A 281 -6.71 12.60 10.29
N ALA A 282 -7.04 13.87 10.38
CA ALA A 282 -6.18 14.94 9.90
C ALA A 282 -4.79 14.89 10.55
N LYS A 283 -4.73 14.71 11.89
CA LYS A 283 -3.44 14.60 12.58
C LYS A 283 -2.58 13.43 12.10
N ARG A 284 -3.18 12.27 11.85
CA ARG A 284 -2.47 11.08 11.35
C ARG A 284 -2.05 11.26 9.89
N ALA A 285 -2.94 11.80 9.05
CA ALA A 285 -2.64 12.08 7.65
C ALA A 285 -1.50 13.11 7.51
N ASN A 286 -1.57 14.21 8.28
CA ASN A 286 -0.52 15.22 8.28
C ASN A 286 0.85 14.67 8.70
N ALA A 287 0.89 13.68 9.60
CA ALA A 287 2.15 13.02 9.94
C ALA A 287 2.77 12.33 8.71
N LEU A 288 1.98 11.64 7.88
CA LEU A 288 2.47 10.97 6.68
C LEU A 288 2.89 11.99 5.61
N TYR A 289 2.11 13.04 5.38
CA TYR A 289 2.51 14.12 4.46
C TYR A 289 3.79 14.83 4.93
N THR A 290 3.96 15.03 6.24
CA THR A 290 5.19 15.59 6.80
C THR A 290 6.40 14.66 6.59
N ILE A 291 6.20 13.35 6.64
CA ILE A 291 7.26 12.38 6.31
C ILE A 291 7.61 12.51 4.83
N ASP A 292 6.62 12.54 3.92
CA ASP A 292 6.85 12.72 2.49
C ASP A 292 7.59 14.04 2.19
N GLU A 293 7.13 15.16 2.75
CA GLU A 293 7.78 16.46 2.54
C GLU A 293 9.26 16.50 2.97
N LYS A 294 9.59 15.80 4.07
CA LYS A 294 10.95 15.74 4.62
C LYS A 294 11.81 14.64 4.00
N SER A 295 11.22 13.75 3.22
CA SER A 295 11.96 12.67 2.56
C SER A 295 12.87 13.25 1.47
N VAL A 296 14.10 12.78 1.45
CA VAL A 296 15.07 13.12 0.38
C VAL A 296 14.59 12.54 -0.95
N ILE A 297 14.09 11.30 -0.91
CA ILE A 297 13.55 10.59 -2.07
C ILE A 297 12.03 10.57 -1.93
N ARG A 298 11.33 11.15 -2.91
CA ARG A 298 9.87 11.29 -2.88
C ARG A 298 9.14 10.52 -3.96
N LYS A 299 9.86 9.83 -4.84
CA LYS A 299 9.31 9.05 -5.94
C LYS A 299 9.78 7.60 -5.83
N SER A 300 8.87 6.64 -6.00
CA SER A 300 9.17 5.22 -5.82
C SER A 300 10.23 4.70 -6.78
N HIS A 301 10.24 5.16 -8.02
CA HIS A 301 11.23 4.77 -9.02
C HIS A 301 12.65 5.34 -8.76
N GLU A 302 12.79 6.26 -7.81
CA GLU A 302 14.09 6.78 -7.37
C GLU A 302 14.69 5.97 -6.21
N ASN A 303 13.91 5.11 -5.55
CA ASN A 303 14.36 4.31 -4.42
C ASN A 303 15.55 3.41 -4.83
N PRO A 304 16.74 3.57 -4.24
CA PRO A 304 17.93 2.80 -4.62
C PRO A 304 17.79 1.31 -4.30
N VAL A 305 17.06 0.95 -3.25
CA VAL A 305 16.77 -0.46 -2.91
C VAL A 305 15.89 -1.10 -3.97
N VAL A 306 14.86 -0.40 -4.41
CA VAL A 306 13.95 -0.88 -5.46
C VAL A 306 14.71 -1.06 -6.77
N LYS A 307 15.46 -0.04 -7.21
CA LYS A 307 16.31 -0.14 -8.42
C LYS A 307 17.23 -1.35 -8.37
N LYS A 308 17.95 -1.51 -7.27
CA LYS A 308 18.88 -2.63 -7.08
C LYS A 308 18.20 -3.99 -7.16
N ILE A 309 17.01 -4.15 -6.56
CA ILE A 309 16.29 -5.42 -6.59
C ILE A 309 15.76 -5.72 -8.00
N TYR A 310 15.34 -4.71 -8.77
CA TYR A 310 15.02 -4.92 -10.19
C TYR A 310 16.27 -5.34 -10.96
N GLU A 311 17.38 -4.64 -10.85
CA GLU A 311 18.63 -4.96 -11.56
C GLU A 311 19.18 -6.36 -11.21
N GLU A 312 19.18 -6.74 -9.94
CA GLU A 312 19.78 -8.00 -9.46
C GLU A 312 18.83 -9.20 -9.61
N PHE A 313 17.50 -8.98 -9.62
CA PHE A 313 16.55 -10.08 -9.43
C PHE A 313 15.27 -10.00 -10.27
N LEU A 314 14.53 -8.89 -10.23
CA LEU A 314 13.23 -8.77 -10.90
C LEU A 314 13.32 -8.39 -12.38
N GLU A 315 14.46 -7.88 -12.86
CA GLU A 315 14.74 -7.37 -14.21
C GLU A 315 14.11 -5.98 -14.43
N THR A 316 12.85 -5.92 -14.83
CA THR A 316 12.10 -4.68 -15.04
C THR A 316 10.68 -4.79 -14.47
N PRO A 317 9.99 -3.68 -14.18
CA PRO A 317 8.57 -3.72 -13.89
C PRO A 317 7.80 -4.45 -14.98
N GLY A 318 6.81 -5.26 -14.61
CA GLY A 318 6.03 -6.09 -15.54
C GLY A 318 6.78 -7.30 -16.14
N SER A 319 8.06 -7.52 -15.81
CA SER A 319 8.81 -8.70 -16.29
C SER A 319 8.12 -10.00 -15.86
N TYR A 320 8.44 -11.10 -16.52
CA TYR A 320 7.87 -12.41 -16.16
C TYR A 320 8.08 -12.75 -14.67
N ARG A 321 9.27 -12.44 -14.12
CA ARG A 321 9.58 -12.72 -12.71
C ARG A 321 8.84 -11.77 -11.77
N ALA A 322 8.80 -10.49 -12.08
CA ALA A 322 8.03 -9.51 -11.33
C ALA A 322 6.55 -9.90 -11.32
N HIS A 323 5.97 -10.20 -12.48
CA HIS A 323 4.59 -10.63 -12.61
C HIS A 323 4.29 -11.90 -11.81
N LYS A 324 5.16 -12.91 -11.85
CA LYS A 324 4.99 -14.15 -11.09
C LYS A 324 4.98 -13.93 -9.57
N LEU A 325 5.82 -13.03 -9.06
CA LEU A 325 6.01 -12.83 -7.61
C LEU A 325 5.10 -11.74 -7.03
N LEU A 326 4.88 -10.67 -7.79
CA LEU A 326 4.28 -9.44 -7.29
C LEU A 326 2.84 -9.23 -7.76
N HIS A 327 2.35 -10.02 -8.72
CA HIS A 327 0.98 -9.92 -9.20
C HIS A 327 0.11 -11.09 -8.73
N THR A 328 -1.21 -10.93 -8.88
CA THR A 328 -2.22 -11.89 -8.43
C THR A 328 -3.41 -11.91 -9.37
N LYS A 329 -4.37 -12.78 -9.07
CA LYS A 329 -5.65 -12.87 -9.77
C LYS A 329 -6.79 -12.75 -8.78
N TYR A 330 -7.90 -12.22 -9.24
CA TYR A 330 -9.13 -12.11 -8.48
C TYR A 330 -10.17 -13.04 -9.05
N GLN A 331 -11.11 -13.48 -8.20
CA GLN A 331 -12.17 -14.40 -8.59
C GLN A 331 -13.46 -14.03 -7.89
N GLU A 332 -14.58 -14.36 -8.53
CA GLU A 332 -15.88 -14.27 -7.90
C GLU A 332 -15.91 -15.04 -6.58
N ARG A 333 -16.57 -14.48 -5.58
CA ARG A 333 -16.79 -15.10 -4.27
C ARG A 333 -18.25 -15.05 -3.90
N GLU A 334 -18.72 -16.14 -3.30
CA GLU A 334 -20.08 -16.20 -2.79
C GLU A 334 -20.35 -15.13 -1.73
N LYS A 335 -21.57 -14.58 -1.78
CA LYS A 335 -22.07 -13.72 -0.71
C LYS A 335 -22.32 -14.57 0.53
N TYR A 336 -22.10 -14.01 1.69
CA TYR A 336 -22.48 -14.68 2.92
C TYR A 336 -24.00 -14.93 2.92
N ASN A 337 -24.41 -16.17 3.06
CA ASN A 337 -25.80 -16.50 3.41
C ASN A 337 -25.97 -16.14 4.88
N ILE A 338 -26.67 -15.03 5.15
CA ILE A 338 -27.04 -14.59 6.50
C ILE A 338 -28.40 -15.22 6.84
#